data_d3e0626c6ef246c0aee087ac340f54f0
#
_entry.id   d3e0626c6ef246c0aee087ac340f54f0
#
_cell.length_a   1.000
_cell.length_b   1.000
_cell.length_c   1.000
_cell.angle_alpha   90.00
_cell.angle_beta   90.00
_cell.angle_gamma   90.00
#
_symmetry.space_group_name_H-M   'P 1'
#
loop_
_entity.id
_entity.type
_entity.pdbx_description
1 polymer ?
#
loop_
_entity_poly.entity_id
_entity_poly.type
_entity_poly.pdbx_seq_one_letter_code
_entity_poly.pdbx_strand_id
1 'polypeptide(L)'
;VRGRLLGTGSVPTMEPHLVALDVDGTILTHDGELRAATRDAIRAVADAGHQIVISTGRSVVATTPVLEMLDLSHGWAVTSNGAVTLELDPAEPQGYRIEETVTFDPREALTLVMEHAPHILVAVEEVGVGFKVARPYPEGVLQGEQVVVPLEQLVDRPTTRVTFHDPDAASEDFLELVERIGLHGVSYAVGYTAWLDLAPEGVSKGSALELVRRRLGIEPHLTFAAGDQRNDLEMLRWAARGVAMGDAPPEVVAAADEQTGTVYEDGLAAALRPLI
;
A
#
# COMPACT_ATOMS: atom_id res chain seq x y z
N VAL A 1 -29.34 -10.24 -56.85
CA VAL A 1 -29.33 -10.71 -55.47
C VAL A 1 -28.11 -10.00 -54.81
N ARG A 2 -28.38 -8.93 -54.02
CA ARG A 2 -27.32 -8.23 -53.26
C ARG A 2 -27.28 -8.86 -51.88
N GLY A 3 -26.19 -9.58 -51.54
CA GLY A 3 -25.91 -10.09 -50.23
C GLY A 3 -25.62 -8.92 -49.27
N ARG A 4 -26.43 -8.84 -48.21
CA ARG A 4 -26.27 -7.91 -47.09
C ARG A 4 -25.19 -8.50 -46.19
N LEU A 5 -24.00 -7.91 -46.15
CA LEU A 5 -22.99 -8.20 -45.16
C LEU A 5 -23.55 -7.79 -43.80
N LEU A 6 -23.76 -8.78 -42.93
CA LEU A 6 -24.05 -8.58 -41.52
C LEU A 6 -22.78 -7.99 -40.86
N GLY A 7 -22.86 -6.76 -40.42
CA GLY A 7 -21.81 -6.15 -39.64
C GLY A 7 -21.61 -6.94 -38.33
N THR A 8 -20.42 -7.42 -38.10
CA THR A 8 -20.00 -7.95 -36.82
C THR A 8 -20.01 -6.77 -35.83
N GLY A 9 -21.08 -6.70 -35.04
CA GLY A 9 -21.13 -5.77 -33.93
C GLY A 9 -19.97 -6.12 -32.98
N SER A 10 -18.95 -5.24 -32.89
CA SER A 10 -17.98 -5.32 -31.83
C SER A 10 -18.74 -5.12 -30.52
N VAL A 11 -18.67 -6.09 -29.62
CA VAL A 11 -19.05 -5.90 -28.22
C VAL A 11 -18.22 -4.72 -27.74
N PRO A 12 -18.82 -3.69 -27.13
CA PRO A 12 -18.03 -2.60 -26.55
C PRO A 12 -17.13 -3.22 -25.49
N THR A 13 -15.84 -3.31 -25.75
CA THR A 13 -14.84 -3.66 -24.74
C THR A 13 -14.78 -2.48 -23.79
N MET A 14 -15.08 -2.71 -22.51
CA MET A 14 -14.92 -1.71 -21.47
C MET A 14 -13.46 -1.30 -21.45
N GLU A 15 -13.18 0.01 -21.36
CA GLU A 15 -11.82 0.51 -21.29
C GLU A 15 -11.17 0.01 -19.99
N PRO A 16 -9.91 -0.47 -20.03
CA PRO A 16 -9.24 -0.98 -18.84
C PRO A 16 -9.07 0.11 -17.77
N HIS A 17 -9.54 -0.14 -16.57
CA HIS A 17 -9.29 0.72 -15.41
C HIS A 17 -8.01 0.27 -14.69
N LEU A 18 -7.35 1.22 -14.02
CA LEU A 18 -6.40 0.91 -12.96
C LEU A 18 -7.18 0.82 -11.65
N VAL A 19 -7.12 -0.33 -11.00
CA VAL A 19 -7.83 -0.64 -9.77
C VAL A 19 -6.81 -0.82 -8.65
N ALA A 20 -6.61 0.22 -7.86
CA ALA A 20 -5.67 0.27 -6.74
C ALA A 20 -6.35 -0.19 -5.46
N LEU A 21 -5.80 -1.19 -4.80
CA LEU A 21 -6.39 -1.81 -3.61
C LEU A 21 -5.37 -1.82 -2.46
N ASP A 22 -5.77 -1.25 -1.32
CA ASP A 22 -5.04 -1.44 -0.07
C ASP A 22 -5.22 -2.87 0.45
N VAL A 23 -4.37 -3.29 1.38
CA VAL A 23 -4.32 -4.66 1.90
C VAL A 23 -5.04 -4.78 3.23
N ASP A 24 -4.52 -4.15 4.28
CA ASP A 24 -4.95 -4.37 5.66
C ASP A 24 -6.23 -3.60 5.98
N GLY A 25 -7.32 -4.29 6.31
CA GLY A 25 -8.63 -3.67 6.50
C GLY A 25 -9.42 -3.44 5.20
N THR A 26 -8.81 -3.70 4.04
CA THR A 26 -9.42 -3.55 2.71
C THR A 26 -9.54 -4.89 1.97
N ILE A 27 -8.43 -5.52 1.60
CA ILE A 27 -8.41 -6.87 0.98
C ILE A 27 -8.47 -7.94 2.08
N LEU A 28 -7.62 -7.80 3.10
CA LEU A 28 -7.55 -8.71 4.23
C LEU A 28 -8.26 -8.10 5.43
N THR A 29 -8.91 -8.94 6.21
CA THR A 29 -9.41 -8.57 7.53
C THR A 29 -8.24 -8.19 8.46
N HIS A 30 -8.52 -7.53 9.58
CA HIS A 30 -7.47 -7.11 10.54
C HIS A 30 -6.71 -8.29 11.18
N ASP A 31 -7.28 -9.49 11.12
CA ASP A 31 -6.65 -10.76 11.52
C ASP A 31 -5.99 -11.52 10.35
N GLY A 32 -5.92 -10.90 9.16
CA GLY A 32 -5.18 -11.39 7.99
C GLY A 32 -5.93 -12.41 7.12
N GLU A 33 -7.25 -12.56 7.29
CA GLU A 33 -8.06 -13.46 6.47
C GLU A 33 -8.44 -12.82 5.13
N LEU A 34 -8.27 -13.56 4.04
CA LEU A 34 -8.82 -13.22 2.71
C LEU A 34 -10.20 -13.85 2.55
N ARG A 35 -11.24 -13.04 2.58
CA ARG A 35 -12.62 -13.51 2.39
C ARG A 35 -12.87 -13.94 0.94
N ALA A 36 -13.64 -15.01 0.78
CA ALA A 36 -13.93 -15.59 -0.55
C ALA A 36 -14.59 -14.57 -1.49
N ALA A 37 -15.56 -13.79 -0.99
CA ALA A 37 -16.24 -12.77 -1.82
C ALA A 37 -15.27 -11.70 -2.34
N THR A 38 -14.32 -11.25 -1.52
CA THR A 38 -13.29 -10.28 -1.89
C THR A 38 -12.36 -10.86 -2.95
N ARG A 39 -11.84 -12.07 -2.74
CA ARG A 39 -10.98 -12.76 -3.71
C ARG A 39 -11.68 -12.95 -5.05
N ASP A 40 -12.92 -13.42 -5.03
CA ASP A 40 -13.68 -13.73 -6.25
C ASP A 40 -14.02 -12.43 -7.02
N ALA A 41 -14.30 -11.32 -6.32
CA ALA A 41 -14.53 -10.02 -6.94
C ALA A 41 -13.25 -9.46 -7.59
N ILE A 42 -12.09 -9.51 -6.90
CA ILE A 42 -10.80 -9.08 -7.47
C ILE A 42 -10.48 -9.88 -8.73
N ARG A 43 -10.66 -11.21 -8.69
CA ARG A 43 -10.46 -12.06 -9.86
C ARG A 43 -11.40 -11.68 -11.01
N ALA A 44 -12.67 -11.46 -10.74
CA ALA A 44 -13.64 -11.07 -11.77
C ALA A 44 -13.28 -9.73 -12.44
N VAL A 45 -12.79 -8.76 -11.67
CA VAL A 45 -12.28 -7.47 -12.18
C VAL A 45 -11.03 -7.68 -13.06
N ALA A 46 -10.09 -8.52 -12.64
CA ALA A 46 -8.93 -8.88 -13.45
C ALA A 46 -9.34 -9.60 -14.76
N ASP A 47 -10.28 -10.55 -14.70
CA ASP A 47 -10.82 -11.30 -15.86
C ASP A 47 -11.57 -10.38 -16.82
N ALA A 48 -12.17 -9.28 -16.33
CA ALA A 48 -12.79 -8.24 -17.16
C ALA A 48 -11.75 -7.37 -17.90
N GLY A 49 -10.46 -7.55 -17.63
CA GLY A 49 -9.35 -6.88 -18.32
C GLY A 49 -8.85 -5.62 -17.64
N HIS A 50 -9.25 -5.35 -16.39
CA HIS A 50 -8.73 -4.24 -15.60
C HIS A 50 -7.37 -4.56 -15.02
N GLN A 51 -6.59 -3.51 -14.71
CA GLN A 51 -5.26 -3.62 -14.11
C GLN A 51 -5.36 -3.51 -12.58
N ILE A 52 -5.23 -4.64 -11.90
CA ILE A 52 -5.16 -4.65 -10.43
C ILE A 52 -3.77 -4.21 -9.99
N VAL A 53 -3.71 -3.25 -9.07
CA VAL A 53 -2.49 -2.77 -8.41
C VAL A 53 -2.67 -2.87 -6.90
N ILE A 54 -1.88 -3.72 -6.25
CA ILE A 54 -1.83 -3.75 -4.79
C ILE A 54 -1.05 -2.54 -4.32
N SER A 55 -1.61 -1.76 -3.38
CA SER A 55 -0.98 -0.53 -2.88
C SER A 55 -1.00 -0.49 -1.36
N THR A 56 0.14 -0.77 -0.71
CA THR A 56 0.20 -1.07 0.72
C THR A 56 1.35 -0.39 1.45
N GLY A 57 1.20 -0.21 2.76
CA GLY A 57 2.29 0.15 3.67
C GLY A 57 3.24 -1.01 3.98
N ARG A 58 2.87 -2.25 3.64
CA ARG A 58 3.72 -3.42 3.86
C ARG A 58 5.02 -3.33 3.05
N SER A 59 6.08 -3.97 3.57
CA SER A 59 7.32 -4.21 2.82
C SER A 59 7.10 -5.16 1.65
N VAL A 60 8.05 -5.22 0.74
CA VAL A 60 8.03 -6.19 -0.38
C VAL A 60 7.83 -7.62 0.14
N VAL A 61 8.61 -8.02 1.16
CA VAL A 61 8.54 -9.37 1.75
C VAL A 61 7.16 -9.66 2.34
N ALA A 62 6.53 -8.66 2.98
CA ALA A 62 5.19 -8.81 3.57
C ALA A 62 4.06 -8.75 2.52
N THR A 63 4.33 -8.22 1.33
CA THR A 63 3.35 -8.12 0.24
C THR A 63 3.29 -9.38 -0.61
N THR A 64 4.43 -10.06 -0.82
CA THR A 64 4.51 -11.26 -1.67
C THR A 64 3.47 -12.34 -1.31
N PRO A 65 3.25 -12.71 -0.01
CA PRO A 65 2.22 -13.69 0.34
C PRO A 65 0.79 -13.25 -0.03
N VAL A 66 0.51 -11.94 -0.02
CA VAL A 66 -0.80 -11.41 -0.42
C VAL A 66 -1.01 -11.58 -1.92
N LEU A 67 0.02 -11.29 -2.74
CA LEU A 67 -0.02 -11.52 -4.18
C LEU A 67 -0.27 -12.98 -4.51
N GLU A 68 0.37 -13.91 -3.78
CA GLU A 68 0.15 -15.35 -3.91
C GLU A 68 -1.28 -15.77 -3.53
N MET A 69 -1.82 -15.26 -2.41
CA MET A 69 -3.21 -15.52 -1.99
C MET A 69 -4.24 -15.06 -3.03
N LEU A 70 -3.93 -13.98 -3.77
CA LEU A 70 -4.78 -13.41 -4.82
C LEU A 70 -4.53 -14.05 -6.21
N ASP A 71 -3.51 -14.91 -6.34
CA ASP A 71 -3.08 -15.51 -7.63
C ASP A 71 -2.66 -14.42 -8.65
N LEU A 72 -2.06 -13.33 -8.15
CA LEU A 72 -1.57 -12.21 -8.95
C LEU A 72 -0.10 -12.42 -9.29
N SER A 73 0.18 -12.89 -10.50
CA SER A 73 1.56 -13.14 -10.99
C SER A 73 2.01 -12.13 -12.05
N HIS A 74 1.14 -11.25 -12.50
CA HIS A 74 1.41 -10.19 -13.47
C HIS A 74 0.75 -8.89 -13.01
N GLY A 75 1.25 -7.76 -13.49
CA GLY A 75 0.75 -6.43 -13.15
C GLY A 75 1.71 -5.68 -12.26
N TRP A 76 1.20 -4.93 -11.29
CA TRP A 76 2.00 -4.00 -10.49
C TRP A 76 1.64 -4.09 -9.01
N ALA A 77 2.63 -3.79 -8.16
CA ALA A 77 2.41 -3.56 -6.74
C ALA A 77 3.20 -2.34 -6.27
N VAL A 78 2.57 -1.55 -5.40
CA VAL A 78 3.15 -0.40 -4.71
C VAL A 78 3.27 -0.79 -3.24
N THR A 79 4.49 -0.81 -2.72
CA THR A 79 4.82 -1.25 -1.35
C THR A 79 5.50 -0.13 -0.58
N SER A 80 5.68 -0.31 0.73
CA SER A 80 6.35 0.66 1.61
C SER A 80 5.79 2.07 1.47
N ASN A 81 4.44 2.20 1.45
CA ASN A 81 3.70 3.46 1.26
C ASN A 81 4.07 4.25 -0.01
N GLY A 82 4.48 3.56 -1.08
CA GLY A 82 4.85 4.18 -2.35
C GLY A 82 6.35 4.29 -2.60
N ALA A 83 7.19 3.98 -1.62
CA ALA A 83 8.64 4.07 -1.76
C ALA A 83 9.24 2.98 -2.67
N VAL A 84 8.54 1.86 -2.86
CA VAL A 84 8.96 0.77 -3.75
C VAL A 84 7.82 0.38 -4.68
N THR A 85 8.09 0.38 -5.98
CA THR A 85 7.14 -0.07 -7.01
C THR A 85 7.68 -1.31 -7.71
N LEU A 86 6.84 -2.34 -7.81
CA LEU A 86 7.17 -3.62 -8.40
C LEU A 86 6.36 -3.83 -9.69
N GLU A 87 7.00 -4.39 -10.70
CA GLU A 87 6.34 -5.08 -11.81
C GLU A 87 6.37 -6.58 -11.53
N LEU A 88 5.20 -7.22 -11.53
CA LEU A 88 5.07 -8.65 -11.28
C LEU A 88 5.38 -9.42 -12.57
N ASP A 89 6.37 -10.31 -12.49
CA ASP A 89 6.84 -11.11 -13.61
C ASP A 89 7.22 -12.51 -13.13
N PRO A 90 6.47 -13.55 -13.50
CA PRO A 90 6.75 -14.93 -13.10
C PRO A 90 8.05 -15.49 -13.73
N ALA A 91 8.66 -14.80 -14.68
CA ALA A 91 9.96 -15.17 -15.22
C ALA A 91 11.12 -14.76 -14.30
N GLU A 92 10.89 -13.81 -13.40
CA GLU A 92 11.88 -13.43 -12.38
C GLU A 92 11.92 -14.45 -11.23
N PRO A 93 13.09 -14.80 -10.69
CA PRO A 93 13.20 -15.80 -9.62
C PRO A 93 12.37 -15.52 -8.37
N GLN A 94 12.18 -14.23 -8.04
CA GLN A 94 11.36 -13.77 -6.90
C GLN A 94 9.90 -13.44 -7.30
N GLY A 95 9.51 -13.60 -8.57
CA GLY A 95 8.18 -13.31 -9.10
C GLY A 95 7.92 -11.83 -9.39
N TYR A 96 8.90 -10.97 -9.26
CA TYR A 96 8.78 -9.53 -9.54
C TYR A 96 10.11 -8.90 -9.91
N ARG A 97 10.04 -7.70 -10.52
CA ARG A 97 11.17 -6.79 -10.72
C ARG A 97 10.89 -5.49 -9.97
N ILE A 98 11.92 -4.93 -9.30
CA ILE A 98 11.83 -3.60 -8.70
C ILE A 98 12.00 -2.57 -9.81
N GLU A 99 10.96 -1.79 -10.07
CA GLU A 99 10.93 -0.79 -11.14
C GLU A 99 11.27 0.61 -10.64
N GLU A 100 10.93 0.91 -9.39
CA GLU A 100 11.22 2.19 -8.77
C GLU A 100 11.55 1.98 -7.29
N THR A 101 12.54 2.72 -6.81
CA THR A 101 12.88 2.80 -5.38
C THR A 101 13.20 4.24 -5.06
N VAL A 102 12.40 4.86 -4.20
CA VAL A 102 12.65 6.21 -3.69
C VAL A 102 13.19 6.10 -2.27
N THR A 103 14.30 6.79 -2.00
CA THR A 103 14.98 6.73 -0.71
C THR A 103 15.17 8.12 -0.10
N PHE A 104 15.36 8.18 1.21
CA PHE A 104 15.73 9.39 1.96
C PHE A 104 16.84 9.10 2.95
N ASP A 105 17.51 10.16 3.41
CA ASP A 105 18.49 10.05 4.50
C ASP A 105 17.73 10.02 5.85
N PRO A 106 17.76 8.90 6.60
CA PRO A 106 16.97 8.77 7.82
C PRO A 106 17.58 9.47 9.03
N ARG A 107 18.83 9.99 8.95
CA ARG A 107 19.65 10.42 10.10
C ARG A 107 18.96 11.44 10.97
N GLU A 108 18.48 12.53 10.36
CA GLU A 108 17.90 13.64 11.11
C GLU A 108 16.61 13.21 11.81
N ALA A 109 15.69 12.61 11.06
CA ALA A 109 14.39 12.16 11.58
C ALA A 109 14.54 11.07 12.65
N LEU A 110 15.43 10.07 12.42
CA LEU A 110 15.67 9.01 13.39
C LEU A 110 16.30 9.55 14.68
N THR A 111 17.31 10.43 14.57
CA THR A 111 17.96 11.06 15.73
C THR A 111 16.92 11.82 16.56
N LEU A 112 16.10 12.63 15.91
CA LEU A 112 15.08 13.45 16.57
C LEU A 112 14.03 12.59 17.30
N VAL A 113 13.54 11.52 16.68
CA VAL A 113 12.61 10.60 17.35
C VAL A 113 13.26 9.91 18.52
N MET A 114 14.49 9.40 18.37
CA MET A 114 15.20 8.66 19.43
C MET A 114 15.62 9.55 20.60
N GLU A 115 15.86 10.85 20.38
CA GLU A 115 16.10 11.82 21.47
C GLU A 115 14.87 12.05 22.36
N HIS A 116 13.67 12.04 21.76
CA HIS A 116 12.40 12.28 22.46
C HIS A 116 11.75 11.02 23.02
N ALA A 117 12.03 9.87 22.41
CA ALA A 117 11.46 8.59 22.77
C ALA A 117 12.46 7.42 22.64
N PRO A 118 13.51 7.38 23.50
CA PRO A 118 14.63 6.43 23.39
C PRO A 118 14.22 4.95 23.66
N HIS A 119 13.04 4.72 24.19
CA HIS A 119 12.50 3.38 24.46
C HIS A 119 11.84 2.74 23.26
N ILE A 120 11.49 3.51 22.23
CA ILE A 120 10.80 3.05 21.02
C ILE A 120 11.68 2.04 20.24
N LEU A 121 11.05 1.00 19.69
CA LEU A 121 11.70 0.10 18.75
C LEU A 121 11.83 0.80 17.40
N VAL A 122 12.98 0.62 16.74
CA VAL A 122 13.25 1.20 15.42
C VAL A 122 13.71 0.11 14.46
N ALA A 123 13.15 0.12 13.25
CA ALA A 123 13.52 -0.75 12.14
C ALA A 123 13.72 0.07 10.86
N VAL A 124 14.74 -0.27 10.09
CA VAL A 124 15.05 0.31 8.79
C VAL A 124 14.92 -0.77 7.73
N GLU A 125 14.13 -0.51 6.69
CA GLU A 125 13.82 -1.50 5.67
C GLU A 125 15.05 -1.85 4.80
N GLU A 126 15.27 -3.15 4.60
CA GLU A 126 16.15 -3.74 3.60
C GLU A 126 15.24 -4.35 2.52
N VAL A 127 15.06 -3.63 1.43
CA VAL A 127 14.08 -3.97 0.38
C VAL A 127 14.27 -5.40 -0.14
N GLY A 128 13.20 -6.18 -0.09
CA GLY A 128 13.20 -7.59 -0.54
C GLY A 128 13.84 -8.59 0.44
N VAL A 129 14.35 -8.12 1.60
CA VAL A 129 15.03 -8.96 2.59
C VAL A 129 14.31 -8.92 3.96
N GLY A 130 14.07 -7.74 4.49
CA GLY A 130 13.49 -7.54 5.82
C GLY A 130 13.92 -6.23 6.43
N PHE A 131 14.55 -6.27 7.64
CA PHE A 131 14.85 -5.06 8.39
C PHE A 131 16.17 -5.15 9.16
N LYS A 132 16.92 -4.05 9.19
CA LYS A 132 17.89 -3.78 10.25
C LYS A 132 17.15 -3.17 11.45
N VAL A 133 17.43 -3.65 12.65
CA VAL A 133 16.77 -3.21 13.89
C VAL A 133 17.82 -2.88 14.96
N ALA A 134 17.55 -1.86 15.80
CA ALA A 134 18.43 -1.56 16.96
C ALA A 134 18.21 -2.59 18.09
N ARG A 135 17.00 -3.10 18.21
CA ARG A 135 16.58 -4.15 19.15
C ARG A 135 15.56 -5.07 18.46
N PRO A 136 15.49 -6.36 18.84
CA PRO A 136 14.51 -7.27 18.25
C PRO A 136 13.06 -6.74 18.42
N TYR A 137 12.29 -6.81 17.36
CA TYR A 137 10.83 -6.63 17.43
C TYR A 137 10.17 -7.90 17.96
N PRO A 138 8.97 -7.79 18.55
CA PRO A 138 8.18 -8.96 18.90
C PRO A 138 7.93 -9.86 17.68
N GLU A 139 7.82 -11.16 17.91
CA GLU A 139 7.57 -12.13 16.84
C GLU A 139 6.26 -11.81 16.09
N GLY A 140 6.30 -11.89 14.77
CA GLY A 140 5.16 -11.62 13.89
C GLY A 140 4.88 -10.14 13.59
N VAL A 141 5.55 -9.19 14.26
CA VAL A 141 5.33 -7.75 14.05
C VAL A 141 6.00 -7.25 12.76
N LEU A 142 7.22 -7.68 12.49
CA LEU A 142 7.90 -7.43 11.21
C LEU A 142 8.04 -8.74 10.42
N GLN A 143 7.82 -8.64 9.12
CA GLN A 143 7.98 -9.75 8.19
C GLN A 143 9.37 -9.70 7.53
N GLY A 144 9.97 -10.86 7.30
CA GLY A 144 11.31 -11.00 6.73
C GLY A 144 12.41 -11.13 7.78
N GLU A 145 13.65 -11.08 7.33
CA GLU A 145 14.82 -11.20 8.18
C GLU A 145 14.95 -9.96 9.09
N GLN A 146 15.30 -10.18 10.35
CA GLN A 146 15.65 -9.10 11.29
C GLN A 146 17.12 -9.21 11.67
N VAL A 147 17.91 -8.21 11.30
CA VAL A 147 19.34 -8.13 11.65
C VAL A 147 19.53 -7.06 12.71
N VAL A 148 19.94 -7.48 13.92
CA VAL A 148 20.22 -6.54 15.01
C VAL A 148 21.57 -5.87 14.76
N VAL A 149 21.56 -4.53 14.71
CA VAL A 149 22.75 -3.71 14.45
C VAL A 149 22.84 -2.53 15.44
N PRO A 150 24.02 -1.95 15.69
CA PRO A 150 24.14 -0.68 16.39
C PRO A 150 23.34 0.44 15.70
N LEU A 151 22.86 1.41 16.48
CA LEU A 151 22.01 2.50 15.98
C LEU A 151 22.66 3.28 14.81
N GLU A 152 23.98 3.46 14.86
CA GLU A 152 24.74 4.14 13.81
C GLU A 152 24.68 3.43 12.46
N GLN A 153 24.47 2.12 12.45
CA GLN A 153 24.34 1.33 11.22
C GLN A 153 22.91 1.36 10.63
N LEU A 154 21.93 1.83 11.37
CA LEU A 154 20.58 2.07 10.83
C LEU A 154 20.56 3.27 9.89
N VAL A 155 21.50 4.19 10.03
CA VAL A 155 21.57 5.44 9.27
C VAL A 155 22.81 5.52 8.37
N ASP A 156 23.45 4.41 8.08
CA ASP A 156 24.68 4.35 7.27
C ASP A 156 24.44 4.65 5.79
N ARG A 157 23.21 4.49 5.33
CA ARG A 157 22.78 4.72 3.94
C ARG A 157 21.33 5.22 3.84
N PRO A 158 20.95 5.83 2.70
CA PRO A 158 19.55 6.14 2.41
C PRO A 158 18.66 4.89 2.44
N THR A 159 17.43 5.04 2.90
CA THR A 159 16.45 3.96 3.03
C THR A 159 15.10 4.33 2.44
N THR A 160 14.28 3.33 2.13
CA THR A 160 12.91 3.48 1.66
C THR A 160 11.93 3.77 2.80
N ARG A 161 12.20 3.21 4.01
CA ARG A 161 11.29 3.32 5.15
C ARG A 161 12.05 3.15 6.47
N VAL A 162 11.66 3.96 7.44
CA VAL A 162 11.99 3.74 8.85
C VAL A 162 10.69 3.53 9.60
N THR A 163 10.64 2.49 10.41
CA THR A 163 9.47 2.15 11.21
C THR A 163 9.81 2.27 12.68
N PHE A 164 8.97 2.97 13.42
CA PHE A 164 9.01 3.02 14.87
C PHE A 164 7.79 2.31 15.46
N HIS A 165 8.01 1.60 16.54
CA HIS A 165 6.95 0.88 17.24
C HIS A 165 7.14 0.99 18.75
N ASP A 166 6.05 1.32 19.44
CA ASP A 166 5.99 1.27 20.90
C ASP A 166 4.87 0.30 21.30
N PRO A 167 5.22 -0.90 21.80
CA PRO A 167 4.24 -1.90 22.18
C PRO A 167 3.31 -1.47 23.33
N ASP A 168 3.74 -0.49 24.14
CA ASP A 168 3.05 -0.05 25.36
C ASP A 168 2.24 1.26 25.17
N ALA A 169 2.32 1.89 23.97
CA ALA A 169 1.67 3.16 23.68
C ALA A 169 0.45 3.00 22.76
N ALA A 170 -0.35 4.08 22.63
CA ALA A 170 -1.42 4.20 21.66
C ALA A 170 -0.95 4.96 20.41
N SER A 171 -1.74 4.90 19.33
CA SER A 171 -1.43 5.65 18.08
C SER A 171 -1.44 7.16 18.29
N GLU A 172 -2.28 7.66 19.19
CA GLU A 172 -2.38 9.05 19.58
C GLU A 172 -1.06 9.60 20.18
N ASP A 173 -0.32 8.77 20.92
CA ASP A 173 0.98 9.14 21.50
C ASP A 173 2.01 9.47 20.42
N PHE A 174 1.98 8.73 19.28
CA PHE A 174 2.83 9.03 18.14
C PHE A 174 2.41 10.29 17.38
N LEU A 175 1.11 10.56 17.25
CA LEU A 175 0.63 11.81 16.67
C LEU A 175 1.12 13.01 17.50
N GLU A 176 0.97 12.97 18.82
CA GLU A 176 1.47 14.00 19.73
C GLU A 176 3.00 14.13 19.66
N LEU A 177 3.72 13.01 19.56
CA LEU A 177 5.18 13.01 19.40
C LEU A 177 5.58 13.74 18.12
N VAL A 178 5.00 13.36 16.96
CA VAL A 178 5.30 13.95 15.65
C VAL A 178 5.01 15.45 15.62
N GLU A 179 3.85 15.87 16.15
CA GLU A 179 3.49 17.29 16.25
C GLU A 179 4.50 18.07 17.13
N ARG A 180 4.93 17.49 18.24
CA ARG A 180 5.88 18.12 19.17
C ARG A 180 7.27 18.27 18.57
N ILE A 181 7.77 17.24 17.84
CA ILE A 181 9.14 17.25 17.32
C ILE A 181 9.26 17.94 15.96
N GLY A 182 8.18 18.04 15.18
CA GLY A 182 8.14 18.72 13.88
C GLY A 182 9.04 18.03 12.86
N LEU A 183 8.68 16.83 12.41
CA LEU A 183 9.43 16.12 11.36
C LEU A 183 9.38 16.89 10.04
N HIS A 184 10.56 17.12 9.43
CA HIS A 184 10.71 17.80 8.14
C HIS A 184 11.48 16.91 7.16
N GLY A 185 11.24 17.11 5.84
CA GLY A 185 11.94 16.37 4.78
C GLY A 185 11.55 14.89 4.67
N VAL A 186 10.48 14.48 5.35
CA VAL A 186 9.93 13.13 5.31
C VAL A 186 8.41 13.17 5.28
N SER A 187 7.80 12.18 4.62
CA SER A 187 6.39 11.84 4.79
C SER A 187 6.26 10.87 5.96
N TYR A 188 5.13 10.90 6.68
CA TYR A 188 4.90 9.95 7.76
C TYR A 188 3.46 9.44 7.76
N ALA A 189 3.29 8.22 8.27
CA ALA A 189 2.00 7.60 8.52
C ALA A 189 1.98 6.98 9.92
N VAL A 190 0.88 7.19 10.65
CA VAL A 190 0.63 6.58 11.96
C VAL A 190 -0.41 5.50 11.78
N GLY A 191 -0.08 4.27 12.20
CA GLY A 191 -0.97 3.12 12.11
C GLY A 191 -1.95 2.97 13.26
N TYR A 192 -2.75 1.93 13.25
CA TYR A 192 -3.76 1.61 14.27
C TYR A 192 -3.20 1.33 15.67
N THR A 193 -2.07 0.66 15.73
CA THR A 193 -1.28 0.47 16.94
C THR A 193 -0.21 1.54 16.98
N ALA A 194 0.48 1.72 18.09
CA ALA A 194 1.57 2.69 18.22
C ALA A 194 2.72 2.40 17.23
N TRP A 195 2.48 2.76 15.98
CA TRP A 195 3.29 2.52 14.81
C TRP A 195 3.43 3.81 14.00
N LEU A 196 4.68 4.20 13.74
CA LEU A 196 4.99 5.36 12.91
C LEU A 196 5.94 4.93 11.80
N ASP A 197 5.49 5.07 10.56
CA ASP A 197 6.32 4.90 9.37
C ASP A 197 6.80 6.24 8.85
N LEU A 198 8.09 6.37 8.58
CA LEU A 198 8.68 7.46 7.81
C LEU A 198 9.01 6.97 6.40
N ALA A 199 8.68 7.80 5.43
CA ALA A 199 8.94 7.60 4.00
C ALA A 199 9.60 8.86 3.39
N PRO A 200 10.16 8.79 2.17
CA PRO A 200 10.68 9.96 1.50
C PRO A 200 9.62 11.06 1.33
N GLU A 201 10.02 12.33 1.43
CA GLU A 201 9.12 13.47 1.28
C GLU A 201 8.40 13.45 -0.08
N GLY A 202 7.08 13.69 -0.06
CA GLY A 202 6.24 13.69 -1.25
C GLY A 202 5.95 12.30 -1.83
N VAL A 203 6.44 11.23 -1.20
CA VAL A 203 6.12 9.85 -1.56
C VAL A 203 4.88 9.40 -0.80
N SER A 204 3.93 8.84 -1.52
CA SER A 204 2.70 8.26 -1.00
C SER A 204 2.20 7.15 -1.94
N LYS A 205 1.22 6.38 -1.49
CA LYS A 205 0.53 5.41 -2.36
C LYS A 205 0.01 6.08 -3.65
N GLY A 206 -0.57 7.28 -3.53
CA GLY A 206 -1.11 8.04 -4.67
C GLY A 206 -0.03 8.47 -5.66
N SER A 207 1.12 8.99 -5.19
CA SER A 207 2.20 9.43 -6.07
C SER A 207 2.81 8.27 -6.86
N ALA A 208 2.98 7.10 -6.24
CA ALA A 208 3.49 5.90 -6.90
C ALA A 208 2.47 5.32 -7.90
N LEU A 209 1.19 5.32 -7.56
CA LEU A 209 0.12 4.90 -8.47
C LEU A 209 0.01 5.79 -9.71
N GLU A 210 0.28 7.09 -9.59
CA GLU A 210 0.34 7.99 -10.74
C GLU A 210 1.47 7.60 -11.72
N LEU A 211 2.62 7.16 -11.22
CA LEU A 211 3.70 6.65 -12.08
C LEU A 211 3.27 5.36 -12.79
N VAL A 212 2.65 4.41 -12.08
CA VAL A 212 2.13 3.17 -12.66
C VAL A 212 1.07 3.47 -13.71
N ARG A 213 0.10 4.35 -13.41
CA ARG A 213 -0.95 4.76 -14.34
C ARG A 213 -0.38 5.27 -15.66
N ARG A 214 0.63 6.17 -15.58
CA ARG A 214 1.31 6.73 -16.78
C ARG A 214 2.04 5.66 -17.58
N ARG A 215 2.72 4.74 -16.93
CA ARG A 215 3.40 3.61 -17.60
C ARG A 215 2.43 2.71 -18.35
N LEU A 216 1.26 2.47 -17.75
CA LEU A 216 0.18 1.68 -18.37
C LEU A 216 -0.62 2.45 -19.45
N GLY A 217 -0.43 3.78 -19.58
CA GLY A 217 -1.18 4.61 -20.51
C GLY A 217 -2.67 4.71 -20.19
N ILE A 218 -3.07 4.48 -18.93
CA ILE A 218 -4.46 4.56 -18.49
C ILE A 218 -4.82 6.02 -18.23
N GLU A 219 -5.99 6.45 -18.71
CA GLU A 219 -6.47 7.81 -18.51
C GLU A 219 -6.87 8.09 -17.05
N PRO A 220 -6.70 9.31 -16.52
CA PRO A 220 -7.00 9.61 -15.12
C PRO A 220 -8.43 9.26 -14.69
N HIS A 221 -9.41 9.41 -15.57
CA HIS A 221 -10.82 9.11 -15.28
C HIS A 221 -11.14 7.60 -15.22
N LEU A 222 -10.18 6.74 -15.57
CA LEU A 222 -10.27 5.28 -15.50
C LEU A 222 -9.48 4.73 -14.29
N THR A 223 -9.48 5.45 -13.18
CA THR A 223 -8.82 5.03 -11.95
C THR A 223 -9.84 4.77 -10.84
N PHE A 224 -9.65 3.67 -10.13
CA PHE A 224 -10.39 3.28 -8.94
C PHE A 224 -9.40 3.05 -7.80
N ALA A 225 -9.76 3.43 -6.59
CA ALA A 225 -8.99 3.08 -5.39
C ALA A 225 -9.92 2.71 -4.24
N ALA A 226 -9.50 1.75 -3.42
CA ALA A 226 -10.16 1.42 -2.16
C ALA A 226 -9.13 1.32 -1.02
N GLY A 227 -9.46 1.87 0.15
CA GLY A 227 -8.59 1.89 1.33
C GLY A 227 -9.37 2.22 2.60
N ASP A 228 -8.72 2.05 3.76
CA ASP A 228 -9.36 2.21 5.07
C ASP A 228 -8.58 3.11 6.04
N GLN A 229 -7.31 3.46 5.74
CA GLN A 229 -6.43 4.17 6.66
C GLN A 229 -5.90 5.51 6.15
N ARG A 230 -5.23 6.24 7.07
CA ARG A 230 -4.65 7.57 6.78
C ARG A 230 -3.60 7.55 5.67
N ASN A 231 -2.86 6.46 5.50
CA ASN A 231 -1.91 6.29 4.40
C ASN A 231 -2.58 6.09 3.03
N ASP A 232 -3.93 5.95 2.99
CA ASP A 232 -4.72 5.87 1.77
C ASP A 232 -5.25 7.23 1.29
N LEU A 233 -5.15 8.27 2.10
CA LEU A 233 -5.74 9.59 1.82
C LEU A 233 -5.37 10.12 0.43
N GLU A 234 -4.08 10.07 0.07
CA GLU A 234 -3.59 10.54 -1.23
C GLU A 234 -4.04 9.62 -2.36
N MET A 235 -4.09 8.31 -2.13
CA MET A 235 -4.57 7.33 -3.10
C MET A 235 -6.06 7.51 -3.40
N LEU A 236 -6.88 7.69 -2.37
CA LEU A 236 -8.32 7.92 -2.51
C LEU A 236 -8.61 9.22 -3.26
N ARG A 237 -7.89 10.30 -2.95
CA ARG A 237 -8.03 11.60 -3.65
C ARG A 237 -7.50 11.58 -5.08
N TRP A 238 -6.50 10.76 -5.36
CA TRP A 238 -5.90 10.60 -6.68
C TRP A 238 -6.83 9.85 -7.65
N ALA A 239 -7.60 8.90 -7.17
CA ALA A 239 -8.48 8.09 -8.00
C ALA A 239 -9.68 8.91 -8.53
N ALA A 240 -10.14 8.59 -9.73
CA ALA A 240 -11.40 9.13 -10.27
C ALA A 240 -12.63 8.60 -9.50
N ARG A 241 -12.47 7.44 -8.83
CA ARG A 241 -13.43 6.87 -7.91
C ARG A 241 -12.69 6.30 -6.71
N GLY A 242 -12.60 7.09 -5.64
CA GLY A 242 -12.04 6.68 -4.36
C GLY A 242 -13.13 6.14 -3.42
N VAL A 243 -12.90 4.96 -2.85
CA VAL A 243 -13.85 4.27 -1.96
C VAL A 243 -13.21 4.04 -0.60
N ALA A 244 -13.79 4.60 0.46
CA ALA A 244 -13.41 4.31 1.83
C ALA A 244 -14.13 3.05 2.33
N MET A 245 -13.42 2.19 3.08
CA MET A 245 -14.03 1.06 3.76
C MET A 245 -14.94 1.53 4.91
N GLY A 246 -15.84 0.64 5.38
CA GLY A 246 -16.91 1.02 6.29
C GLY A 246 -16.46 1.43 7.70
N ASP A 247 -15.30 0.98 8.12
CA ASP A 247 -14.66 1.26 9.42
C ASP A 247 -13.52 2.30 9.32
N ALA A 248 -13.33 2.93 8.16
CA ALA A 248 -12.34 3.97 7.95
C ALA A 248 -12.58 5.20 8.86
N PRO A 249 -11.52 5.86 9.35
CA PRO A 249 -11.64 7.10 10.11
C PRO A 249 -12.35 8.21 9.34
N PRO A 250 -13.02 9.16 10.03
CA PRO A 250 -13.79 10.22 9.38
C PRO A 250 -13.03 11.03 8.32
N GLU A 251 -11.75 11.29 8.53
CA GLU A 251 -10.89 12.00 7.58
C GLU A 251 -10.63 11.20 6.30
N VAL A 252 -10.60 9.86 6.39
CA VAL A 252 -10.43 8.97 5.23
C VAL A 252 -11.74 8.90 4.45
N VAL A 253 -12.86 8.76 5.16
CA VAL A 253 -14.20 8.83 4.53
C VAL A 253 -14.41 10.17 3.82
N ALA A 254 -13.98 11.29 4.43
CA ALA A 254 -14.10 12.62 3.83
C ALA A 254 -13.17 12.83 2.60
N ALA A 255 -12.15 12.01 2.43
CA ALA A 255 -11.23 12.08 1.29
C ALA A 255 -11.69 11.22 0.10
N ALA A 256 -12.61 10.29 0.32
CA ALA A 256 -13.18 9.41 -0.69
C ALA A 256 -14.42 10.00 -1.34
N ASP A 257 -14.79 9.50 -2.53
CA ASP A 257 -16.04 9.86 -3.20
C ASP A 257 -17.24 9.13 -2.60
N GLU A 258 -17.01 7.95 -2.03
CA GLU A 258 -18.05 7.12 -1.42
C GLU A 258 -17.49 6.23 -0.30
N GLN A 259 -18.38 5.71 0.55
CA GLN A 259 -18.06 4.74 1.57
C GLN A 259 -18.80 3.44 1.27
N THR A 260 -18.13 2.30 1.42
CA THR A 260 -18.71 0.96 1.31
C THR A 260 -18.90 0.31 2.68
N GLY A 261 -19.25 -0.97 2.75
CA GLY A 261 -19.25 -1.75 3.98
C GLY A 261 -17.85 -2.01 4.52
N THR A 262 -17.77 -2.58 5.72
CA THR A 262 -16.50 -3.03 6.32
C THR A 262 -15.91 -4.22 5.56
N VAL A 263 -14.65 -4.52 5.83
CA VAL A 263 -13.99 -5.72 5.30
C VAL A 263 -14.74 -7.01 5.72
N TYR A 264 -15.38 -7.01 6.88
CA TYR A 264 -16.18 -8.14 7.39
C TYR A 264 -17.57 -8.26 6.74
N GLU A 265 -18.05 -7.21 6.08
CA GLU A 265 -19.34 -7.14 5.37
C GLU A 265 -19.17 -7.28 3.85
N ASP A 266 -18.01 -7.77 3.39
CA ASP A 266 -17.66 -7.86 1.96
C ASP A 266 -17.72 -6.52 1.22
N GLY A 267 -17.39 -5.42 1.92
CA GLY A 267 -17.48 -4.05 1.41
C GLY A 267 -16.68 -3.83 0.13
N LEU A 268 -15.44 -4.36 0.03
CA LEU A 268 -14.63 -4.27 -1.17
C LEU A 268 -15.29 -4.98 -2.35
N ALA A 269 -15.83 -6.20 -2.14
CA ALA A 269 -16.52 -6.93 -3.19
C ALA A 269 -17.75 -6.16 -3.71
N ALA A 270 -18.47 -5.47 -2.83
CA ALA A 270 -19.59 -4.61 -3.21
C ALA A 270 -19.12 -3.39 -4.05
N ALA A 271 -18.03 -2.74 -3.65
CA ALA A 271 -17.47 -1.58 -4.35
C ALA A 271 -16.93 -1.93 -5.76
N LEU A 272 -16.42 -3.14 -5.95
CA LEU A 272 -15.88 -3.62 -7.23
C LEU A 272 -16.95 -4.03 -8.27
N ARG A 273 -18.19 -4.30 -7.86
CA ARG A 273 -19.26 -4.77 -8.78
C ARG A 273 -19.44 -3.96 -10.07
N PRO A 274 -19.35 -2.62 -10.06
CA PRO A 274 -19.50 -1.83 -11.29
C PRO A 274 -18.40 -2.02 -12.32
N LEU A 275 -17.31 -2.69 -11.96
CA LEU A 275 -16.16 -2.98 -12.82
C LEU A 275 -16.18 -4.40 -13.42
N ILE A 276 -17.23 -5.16 -13.17
CA ILE A 276 -17.34 -6.57 -13.61
C ILE A 276 -18.31 -6.71 -14.79
#